data_b5098061d05808c2ba46dea99c2696bb
#
_entry.id   b5098061d05808c2ba46dea99c2696bb
#
_cell.length_a   1.000
_cell.length_b   1.000
_cell.length_c   1.000
_cell.angle_alpha   90.00
_cell.angle_beta   90.00
_cell.angle_gamma   90.00
#
_symmetry.space_group_name_H-M   'P 1'
#
loop_
_entity.id
_entity.type
_entity.pdbx_description
1 polymer ?
#
loop_
_entity_poly.entity_id
_entity_poly.type
_entity_poly.pdbx_seq_one_letter_code
_entity_poly.pdbx_strand_id
1 'polypeptide(L)'
;MEEKKAIVQEVINILGIAPLISSVIIENEDSPWSEKAHIKWKKDHLDVKAFVWDDPTYLYGRIYRLFLYIVDVLNPIFEYKPRISPDEQQEPTVRERYNQIWSIYVDSRMERLEIENFFDKTLRKNIFIDSEKNLSSAAANTIFDALWEKESYTYPEIIEYAYDLKKLKLKTPIVKVDTFNKHITDLLHGSSVSRHLENIPSSEFRETVNDIISFAAYHCKDAFILSKYYGICILYNRQVFLELIPTGKDSLYLTVFDGQTNTFSTLTVTKETDTSSIQELIKEKYALIAKQDERL
;
A
#
# COMPACT_ATOMS: atom_id res chain seq x y z
N MET A 1 22.76 3.50 13.74
CA MET A 1 21.58 3.16 14.57
C MET A 1 20.55 4.29 14.60
N GLU A 2 20.94 5.53 14.92
CA GLU A 2 19.99 6.66 14.95
C GLU A 2 19.39 6.97 13.57
N GLU A 3 20.17 6.88 12.51
CA GLU A 3 19.68 7.04 11.13
C GLU A 3 18.59 6.01 10.78
N LYS A 4 18.82 4.72 11.10
CA LYS A 4 17.81 3.68 10.88
C LYS A 4 16.50 3.97 11.62
N LYS A 5 16.57 4.49 12.84
CA LYS A 5 15.37 4.87 13.62
C LYS A 5 14.63 6.05 12.98
N ALA A 6 15.35 7.05 12.50
CA ALA A 6 14.77 8.20 11.81
C ALA A 6 14.04 7.75 10.54
N ILE A 7 14.66 6.91 9.71
CA ILE A 7 14.06 6.34 8.51
C ILE A 7 12.81 5.51 8.86
N VAL A 8 12.91 4.65 9.88
CA VAL A 8 11.75 3.86 10.32
C VAL A 8 10.59 4.77 10.71
N GLN A 9 10.86 5.83 11.50
CA GLN A 9 9.81 6.76 11.91
C GLN A 9 9.18 7.48 10.72
N GLU A 10 9.96 7.89 9.75
CA GLU A 10 9.49 8.48 8.50
C GLU A 10 8.61 7.49 7.73
N VAL A 11 9.10 6.27 7.52
CA VAL A 11 8.40 5.23 6.75
C VAL A 11 7.05 4.86 7.39
N ILE A 12 6.99 4.64 8.71
CA ILE A 12 5.72 4.31 9.36
C ILE A 12 4.71 5.46 9.30
N ASN A 13 5.19 6.71 9.31
CA ASN A 13 4.35 7.88 9.12
C ASN A 13 3.80 7.95 7.69
N ILE A 14 4.68 7.81 6.68
CA ILE A 14 4.28 7.83 5.26
C ILE A 14 3.29 6.70 4.95
N LEU A 15 3.54 5.50 5.48
CA LEU A 15 2.64 4.35 5.31
C LEU A 15 1.37 4.47 6.16
N GLY A 16 1.30 5.45 7.07
CA GLY A 16 0.15 5.71 7.92
C GLY A 16 -0.14 4.63 8.93
N ILE A 17 0.85 3.84 9.32
CA ILE A 17 0.71 2.76 10.30
C ILE A 17 1.24 3.13 11.69
N ALA A 18 1.79 4.34 11.84
CA ALA A 18 2.31 4.82 13.13
C ALA A 18 1.33 4.64 14.31
N PRO A 19 0.02 4.90 14.19
CA PRO A 19 -0.91 4.73 15.29
C PRO A 19 -1.09 3.28 15.76
N LEU A 20 -0.74 2.29 14.93
CA LEU A 20 -0.83 0.86 15.28
C LEU A 20 0.45 0.29 15.87
N ILE A 21 1.56 1.02 15.77
CA ILE A 21 2.86 0.52 16.20
C ILE A 21 3.17 1.09 17.58
N SER A 22 3.29 0.21 18.58
CA SER A 22 3.68 0.61 19.93
C SER A 22 5.19 0.70 20.12
N SER A 23 5.94 -0.13 19.43
CA SER A 23 7.41 -0.11 19.49
C SER A 23 8.04 -0.70 18.23
N VAL A 24 9.22 -0.18 17.85
CA VAL A 24 10.06 -0.77 16.81
C VAL A 24 11.44 -1.04 17.40
N ILE A 25 11.87 -2.27 17.35
CA ILE A 25 13.24 -2.69 17.68
C ILE A 25 13.95 -2.99 16.37
N ILE A 26 15.13 -2.39 16.17
CA ILE A 26 15.94 -2.62 14.98
C ILE A 26 17.18 -3.41 15.41
N GLU A 27 17.42 -4.52 14.74
CA GLU A 27 18.63 -5.33 14.87
C GLU A 27 19.38 -5.36 13.55
N ASN A 28 20.70 -5.51 13.61
CA ASN A 28 21.53 -5.59 12.41
C ASN A 28 21.54 -7.01 11.86
N GLU A 29 21.58 -7.09 10.53
CA GLU A 29 21.83 -8.31 9.75
C GLU A 29 23.10 -8.14 8.91
N ASP A 30 23.65 -9.25 8.47
CA ASP A 30 24.90 -9.28 7.68
C ASP A 30 24.65 -9.18 6.17
N SER A 31 23.39 -9.27 5.74
CA SER A 31 23.04 -9.36 4.33
C SER A 31 21.66 -8.82 4.05
N PRO A 32 21.40 -8.18 2.88
CA PRO A 32 20.06 -7.78 2.45
C PRO A 32 19.12 -8.97 2.22
N TRP A 33 19.68 -10.17 2.04
CA TRP A 33 18.90 -11.41 1.88
C TRP A 33 18.31 -11.92 3.19
N SER A 34 18.91 -11.56 4.32
CA SER A 34 18.48 -11.96 5.67
C SER A 34 17.48 -11.00 6.29
N GLU A 35 17.23 -9.87 5.64
CA GLU A 35 16.32 -8.85 6.15
C GLU A 35 14.91 -9.38 6.31
N LYS A 36 14.32 -9.12 7.47
CA LYS A 36 12.97 -9.58 7.83
C LYS A 36 12.35 -8.68 8.89
N ALA A 37 11.04 -8.73 9.00
CA ALA A 37 10.31 -8.08 10.07
C ALA A 37 9.43 -9.12 10.80
N HIS A 38 9.51 -9.10 12.12
CA HIS A 38 8.62 -9.88 12.97
C HIS A 38 7.63 -8.94 13.64
N ILE A 39 6.39 -9.33 13.70
CA ILE A 39 5.34 -8.59 14.36
C ILE A 39 4.76 -9.40 15.51
N LYS A 40 4.45 -8.71 16.60
CA LYS A 40 3.75 -9.30 17.75
C LYS A 40 2.56 -8.41 18.11
N TRP A 41 1.37 -8.98 18.03
CA TRP A 41 0.15 -8.30 18.44
C TRP A 41 0.06 -8.11 19.95
N LYS A 42 -0.30 -6.90 20.37
CA LYS A 42 -0.63 -6.54 21.76
C LYS A 42 -1.95 -5.79 21.75
N LYS A 43 -3.05 -6.48 22.02
CA LYS A 43 -4.40 -5.90 21.95
C LYS A 43 -4.60 -5.14 20.63
N ASP A 44 -4.54 -3.80 20.70
CA ASP A 44 -4.82 -2.90 19.57
C ASP A 44 -3.56 -2.36 18.88
N HIS A 45 -2.37 -2.79 19.30
CA HIS A 45 -1.09 -2.31 18.80
C HIS A 45 -0.14 -3.44 18.40
N LEU A 46 0.88 -3.09 17.64
CA LEU A 46 1.95 -3.98 17.21
C LEU A 46 3.28 -3.61 17.84
N ASP A 47 4.01 -4.59 18.31
CA ASP A 47 5.46 -4.50 18.42
C ASP A 47 6.09 -5.04 17.14
N VAL A 48 7.00 -4.29 16.58
CA VAL A 48 7.76 -4.67 15.38
C VAL A 48 9.21 -4.91 15.76
N LYS A 49 9.79 -6.01 15.30
CA LYS A 49 11.22 -6.27 15.35
C LYS A 49 11.73 -6.38 13.92
N ALA A 50 12.46 -5.37 13.46
CA ALA A 50 13.03 -5.29 12.13
C ALA A 50 14.51 -5.69 12.16
N PHE A 51 14.90 -6.60 11.28
CA PHE A 51 16.25 -7.05 11.07
C PHE A 51 16.74 -6.43 9.76
N VAL A 52 17.72 -5.53 9.83
CA VAL A 52 18.14 -4.67 8.71
C VAL A 52 19.64 -4.79 8.51
N TRP A 53 20.04 -5.09 7.30
CA TRP A 53 21.46 -5.16 6.93
C TRP A 53 22.20 -3.87 7.30
N ASP A 54 23.40 -4.03 7.89
CA ASP A 54 24.19 -2.90 8.41
C ASP A 54 25.06 -2.25 7.32
N ASP A 55 24.40 -1.83 6.24
CA ASP A 55 25.01 -1.15 5.10
C ASP A 55 24.11 -0.01 4.65
N PRO A 56 24.66 1.16 4.25
CA PRO A 56 23.86 2.32 3.84
C PRO A 56 23.19 2.15 2.46
N THR A 57 23.65 1.19 1.65
CA THR A 57 23.16 0.99 0.28
C THR A 57 21.65 0.71 0.26
N TYR A 58 20.89 1.59 -0.37
CA TYR A 58 19.41 1.54 -0.44
C TYR A 58 18.72 1.42 0.92
N LEU A 59 19.31 1.93 2.00
CA LEU A 59 18.81 1.73 3.36
C LEU A 59 17.33 2.16 3.52
N TYR A 60 16.97 3.31 2.95
CA TYR A 60 15.59 3.80 2.96
C TYR A 60 14.64 2.81 2.29
N GLY A 61 14.93 2.41 1.06
CA GLY A 61 14.10 1.48 0.31
C GLY A 61 13.99 0.11 0.97
N ARG A 62 15.07 -0.41 1.54
CA ARG A 62 15.08 -1.70 2.26
C ARG A 62 14.17 -1.65 3.49
N ILE A 63 14.24 -0.57 4.28
CA ILE A 63 13.33 -0.36 5.42
C ILE A 63 11.88 -0.21 4.91
N TYR A 64 11.65 0.62 3.89
CA TYR A 64 10.32 0.81 3.32
C TYR A 64 9.72 -0.53 2.86
N ARG A 65 10.50 -1.34 2.18
CA ARG A 65 10.14 -2.68 1.74
C ARG A 65 9.67 -3.58 2.89
N LEU A 66 10.41 -3.62 3.99
CA LEU A 66 10.03 -4.40 5.17
C LEU A 66 8.69 -3.96 5.74
N PHE A 67 8.44 -2.67 5.78
CA PHE A 67 7.18 -2.14 6.30
C PHE A 67 6.01 -2.31 5.32
N LEU A 68 6.24 -2.48 4.02
CA LEU A 68 5.18 -2.87 3.08
C LEU A 68 4.61 -4.27 3.40
N TYR A 69 5.42 -5.23 3.82
CA TYR A 69 4.91 -6.53 4.30
C TYR A 69 4.03 -6.37 5.55
N ILE A 70 4.39 -5.45 6.44
CA ILE A 70 3.58 -5.16 7.64
C ILE A 70 2.25 -4.52 7.21
N VAL A 71 2.27 -3.59 6.26
CA VAL A 71 1.06 -3.01 5.69
C VAL A 71 0.15 -4.09 5.10
N ASP A 72 0.70 -5.06 4.37
CA ASP A 72 -0.08 -6.18 3.83
C ASP A 72 -0.76 -6.98 4.94
N VAL A 73 -0.03 -7.31 6.00
CA VAL A 73 -0.59 -8.04 7.15
C VAL A 73 -1.69 -7.25 7.86
N LEU A 74 -1.56 -5.93 7.90
CA LEU A 74 -2.53 -5.02 8.53
C LEU A 74 -3.74 -4.75 7.64
N ASN A 75 -3.59 -4.88 6.31
CA ASN A 75 -4.63 -4.56 5.36
C ASN A 75 -5.71 -5.66 5.33
N PRO A 76 -6.97 -5.37 5.75
CA PRO A 76 -8.04 -6.35 5.73
C PRO A 76 -8.33 -6.93 4.33
N ILE A 77 -8.07 -6.14 3.27
CA ILE A 77 -8.29 -6.54 1.87
C ILE A 77 -7.28 -7.59 1.44
N PHE A 78 -6.07 -7.54 1.98
CA PHE A 78 -5.06 -8.54 1.73
C PHE A 78 -5.42 -9.91 2.34
N GLU A 79 -6.31 -9.93 3.33
CA GLU A 79 -6.85 -11.15 3.97
C GLU A 79 -5.77 -12.07 4.57
N TYR A 80 -4.76 -11.49 5.19
CA TYR A 80 -3.65 -12.25 5.77
C TYR A 80 -4.11 -13.30 6.79
N LYS A 81 -3.75 -14.56 6.54
CA LYS A 81 -4.09 -15.72 7.39
C LYS A 81 -2.87 -16.62 7.56
N PRO A 82 -2.03 -16.42 8.59
CA PRO A 82 -0.77 -17.16 8.73
C PRO A 82 -0.94 -18.69 8.77
N ARG A 83 -2.12 -19.17 9.20
CA ARG A 83 -2.41 -20.61 9.31
C ARG A 83 -2.49 -21.35 7.98
N ILE A 84 -2.69 -20.64 6.86
CA ILE A 84 -2.74 -21.24 5.52
C ILE A 84 -1.42 -21.08 4.77
N SER A 85 -0.39 -20.51 5.39
CA SER A 85 0.95 -20.43 4.79
C SER A 85 1.51 -21.82 4.56
N PRO A 86 2.17 -22.09 3.41
CA PRO A 86 2.86 -23.34 3.18
C PRO A 86 3.91 -23.61 4.27
N ASP A 87 3.98 -24.85 4.73
CA ASP A 87 4.95 -25.25 5.73
C ASP A 87 6.34 -25.41 5.11
N GLU A 88 7.35 -24.81 5.73
CA GLU A 88 8.73 -24.82 5.20
C GLU A 88 9.34 -26.21 5.18
N GLN A 89 8.99 -27.07 6.15
CA GLN A 89 9.55 -28.42 6.26
C GLN A 89 8.80 -29.42 5.40
N GLN A 90 7.46 -29.27 5.30
CA GLN A 90 6.61 -30.21 4.57
C GLN A 90 6.50 -29.86 3.08
N GLU A 91 6.53 -28.57 2.75
CA GLU A 91 6.29 -28.06 1.40
C GLU A 91 7.35 -27.01 0.97
N PRO A 92 8.66 -27.35 1.03
CA PRO A 92 9.73 -26.35 0.84
C PRO A 92 9.66 -25.61 -0.49
N THR A 93 9.34 -26.30 -1.58
CA THR A 93 9.23 -25.69 -2.92
C THR A 93 8.04 -24.73 -3.00
N VAL A 94 6.90 -25.09 -2.41
CA VAL A 94 5.72 -24.22 -2.37
C VAL A 94 6.00 -23.02 -1.48
N ARG A 95 6.69 -23.23 -0.35
CA ARG A 95 7.10 -22.17 0.56
C ARG A 95 8.05 -21.17 -0.11
N GLU A 96 9.03 -21.68 -0.86
CA GLU A 96 9.95 -20.83 -1.62
C GLU A 96 9.19 -19.98 -2.65
N ARG A 97 8.33 -20.60 -3.46
CA ARG A 97 7.51 -19.89 -4.44
C ARG A 97 6.58 -18.86 -3.79
N TYR A 98 5.96 -19.21 -2.68
CA TYR A 98 5.16 -18.27 -1.90
C TYR A 98 5.95 -17.03 -1.50
N ASN A 99 7.17 -17.22 -0.97
CA ASN A 99 8.06 -16.13 -0.60
C ASN A 99 8.43 -15.27 -1.83
N GLN A 100 8.70 -15.91 -2.98
CA GLN A 100 9.00 -15.21 -4.23
C GLN A 100 7.80 -14.36 -4.72
N ILE A 101 6.59 -14.92 -4.76
CA ILE A 101 5.41 -14.22 -5.25
C ILE A 101 5.08 -13.00 -4.36
N TRP A 102 5.12 -13.14 -3.05
CA TRP A 102 4.89 -12.00 -2.16
C TRP A 102 6.00 -10.95 -2.29
N SER A 103 7.26 -11.38 -2.45
CA SER A 103 8.36 -10.45 -2.72
C SER A 103 8.19 -9.71 -4.06
N ILE A 104 7.78 -10.41 -5.11
CA ILE A 104 7.46 -9.78 -6.42
C ILE A 104 6.37 -8.71 -6.24
N TYR A 105 5.32 -9.00 -5.49
CA TYR A 105 4.25 -8.05 -5.21
C TYR A 105 4.77 -6.81 -4.46
N VAL A 106 5.58 -6.99 -3.42
CA VAL A 106 6.16 -5.88 -2.66
C VAL A 106 7.11 -5.05 -3.53
N ASP A 107 8.04 -5.70 -4.23
CA ASP A 107 9.07 -5.02 -5.03
C ASP A 107 8.46 -4.31 -6.25
N SER A 108 7.40 -4.85 -6.86
CA SER A 108 6.66 -4.19 -7.93
C SER A 108 5.95 -2.91 -7.45
N ARG A 109 5.52 -2.86 -6.20
CA ARG A 109 4.98 -1.61 -5.60
C ARG A 109 6.08 -0.58 -5.36
N MET A 110 7.28 -1.03 -4.94
CA MET A 110 8.44 -0.14 -4.79
C MET A 110 8.78 0.56 -6.10
N GLU A 111 8.81 -0.19 -7.22
CA GLU A 111 9.04 0.38 -8.56
C GLU A 111 7.94 1.40 -8.93
N ARG A 112 6.68 1.06 -8.72
CA ARG A 112 5.54 1.98 -9.00
C ARG A 112 5.55 3.24 -8.14
N LEU A 113 6.12 3.17 -6.95
CA LEU A 113 6.31 4.30 -6.04
C LEU A 113 7.63 5.05 -6.31
N GLU A 114 8.42 4.59 -7.29
CA GLU A 114 9.76 5.12 -7.62
C GLU A 114 10.71 5.15 -6.42
N ILE A 115 10.56 4.18 -5.52
CA ILE A 115 11.46 4.03 -4.37
C ILE A 115 12.58 3.08 -4.75
N GLU A 116 13.79 3.61 -4.82
CA GLU A 116 14.98 2.79 -5.08
C GLU A 116 15.16 1.72 -4.01
N ASN A 117 15.42 0.49 -4.45
CA ASN A 117 15.56 -0.66 -3.57
C ASN A 117 16.65 -1.59 -4.08
N PHE A 118 17.24 -2.37 -3.17
CA PHE A 118 18.22 -3.39 -3.50
C PHE A 118 17.66 -4.45 -4.48
N PHE A 119 16.40 -4.82 -4.31
CA PHE A 119 15.71 -5.80 -5.16
C PHE A 119 14.97 -5.09 -6.29
N ASP A 120 15.68 -4.70 -7.33
CA ASP A 120 15.06 -4.19 -8.55
C ASP A 120 14.37 -5.29 -9.36
N LYS A 121 13.63 -4.89 -10.41
CA LYS A 121 12.88 -5.81 -11.28
C LYS A 121 13.79 -6.88 -11.91
N THR A 122 14.98 -6.49 -12.32
CA THR A 122 15.93 -7.39 -13.00
C THR A 122 16.45 -8.46 -12.06
N LEU A 123 16.93 -8.06 -10.89
CA LEU A 123 17.40 -8.97 -9.87
C LEU A 123 16.27 -9.91 -9.41
N ARG A 124 15.09 -9.36 -9.12
CA ARG A 124 13.94 -10.15 -8.69
C ARG A 124 13.50 -11.17 -9.75
N LYS A 125 13.55 -10.78 -11.03
CA LYS A 125 13.23 -11.65 -12.15
C LYS A 125 14.21 -12.82 -12.25
N ASN A 126 15.51 -12.56 -12.14
CA ASN A 126 16.52 -13.61 -12.16
C ASN A 126 16.34 -14.61 -11.01
N ILE A 127 16.10 -14.11 -9.80
CA ILE A 127 15.84 -14.98 -8.62
C ILE A 127 14.62 -15.87 -8.88
N PHE A 128 13.52 -15.32 -9.40
CA PHE A 128 12.33 -16.11 -9.69
C PHE A 128 12.59 -17.19 -10.76
N ILE A 129 13.26 -16.82 -11.86
CA ILE A 129 13.60 -17.78 -12.93
C ILE A 129 14.50 -18.90 -12.39
N ASP A 130 15.49 -18.57 -11.58
CA ASP A 130 16.40 -19.53 -10.99
C ASP A 130 15.72 -20.46 -9.98
N SER A 131 14.67 -20.01 -9.30
CA SER A 131 13.89 -20.85 -8.38
C SER A 131 12.93 -21.80 -9.10
N GLU A 132 12.41 -21.43 -10.26
CA GLU A 132 11.41 -22.19 -11.02
C GLU A 132 12.02 -23.15 -12.05
N LYS A 133 12.90 -24.06 -11.58
CA LYS A 133 13.66 -25.00 -12.42
C LYS A 133 12.81 -25.92 -13.29
N ASN A 134 11.53 -26.10 -12.97
CA ASN A 134 10.62 -26.97 -13.72
C ASN A 134 9.92 -26.23 -14.87
N LEU A 135 10.15 -24.94 -15.03
CA LEU A 135 9.63 -24.13 -16.14
C LEU A 135 10.69 -23.89 -17.18
N SER A 136 10.29 -23.79 -18.45
CA SER A 136 11.19 -23.22 -19.44
C SER A 136 11.45 -21.75 -19.13
N SER A 137 12.63 -21.25 -19.49
CA SER A 137 12.99 -19.84 -19.26
C SER A 137 11.95 -18.88 -19.88
N ALA A 138 11.40 -19.20 -21.06
CA ALA A 138 10.36 -18.40 -21.69
C ALA A 138 9.05 -18.38 -20.86
N ALA A 139 8.63 -19.53 -20.31
CA ALA A 139 7.45 -19.63 -19.48
C ALA A 139 7.66 -18.90 -18.14
N ALA A 140 8.81 -19.06 -17.50
CA ALA A 140 9.14 -18.37 -16.25
C ALA A 140 9.16 -16.85 -16.43
N ASN A 141 9.72 -16.35 -17.55
CA ASN A 141 9.69 -14.92 -17.90
C ASN A 141 8.25 -14.41 -18.02
N THR A 142 7.40 -15.10 -18.78
CA THR A 142 6.00 -14.70 -19.00
C THR A 142 5.22 -14.67 -17.69
N ILE A 143 5.42 -15.66 -16.82
CA ILE A 143 4.78 -15.74 -15.52
C ILE A 143 5.26 -14.61 -14.61
N PHE A 144 6.58 -14.37 -14.56
CA PHE A 144 7.14 -13.28 -13.78
C PHE A 144 6.55 -11.93 -14.18
N ASP A 145 6.53 -11.63 -15.49
CA ASP A 145 6.01 -10.38 -15.99
C ASP A 145 4.52 -10.22 -15.63
N ALA A 146 3.73 -11.28 -15.72
CA ALA A 146 2.33 -11.27 -15.28
C ALA A 146 2.16 -11.05 -13.77
N LEU A 147 3.04 -11.65 -12.95
CA LEU A 147 3.05 -11.43 -11.51
C LEU A 147 3.45 -9.99 -11.16
N TRP A 148 4.46 -9.44 -11.86
CA TRP A 148 4.95 -8.08 -11.65
C TRP A 148 3.93 -7.01 -12.02
N GLU A 149 3.23 -7.20 -13.14
CA GLU A 149 2.22 -6.27 -13.65
C GLU A 149 0.90 -6.31 -12.87
N LYS A 150 0.67 -7.35 -12.07
CA LYS A 150 -0.53 -7.46 -11.24
C LYS A 150 -0.49 -6.43 -10.10
N GLU A 151 -1.44 -5.50 -10.10
CA GLU A 151 -1.45 -4.34 -9.20
C GLU A 151 -1.82 -4.67 -7.76
N SER A 152 -2.70 -5.64 -7.57
CA SER A 152 -3.19 -6.03 -6.26
C SER A 152 -3.24 -7.55 -6.09
N TYR A 153 -2.99 -7.99 -4.87
CA TYR A 153 -3.08 -9.38 -4.45
C TYR A 153 -3.88 -9.49 -3.16
N THR A 154 -4.57 -10.60 -3.02
CA THR A 154 -4.97 -11.09 -1.72
C THR A 154 -4.00 -12.17 -1.25
N TYR A 155 -3.94 -12.39 0.06
CA TYR A 155 -3.10 -13.45 0.61
C TYR A 155 -3.49 -14.86 0.11
N PRO A 156 -4.81 -15.20 0.03
CA PRO A 156 -5.26 -16.44 -0.61
C PRO A 156 -4.80 -16.61 -2.06
N GLU A 157 -4.78 -15.54 -2.87
CA GLU A 157 -4.26 -15.61 -4.24
C GLU A 157 -2.77 -15.93 -4.28
N ILE A 158 -1.96 -15.31 -3.40
CA ILE A 158 -0.52 -15.63 -3.32
C ILE A 158 -0.33 -17.11 -2.99
N ILE A 159 -1.10 -17.63 -2.04
CA ILE A 159 -1.07 -19.05 -1.68
C ILE A 159 -1.49 -19.93 -2.87
N GLU A 160 -2.59 -19.58 -3.53
CA GLU A 160 -3.08 -20.33 -4.69
C GLU A 160 -2.04 -20.40 -5.81
N TYR A 161 -1.39 -19.28 -6.13
CA TYR A 161 -0.34 -19.25 -7.16
C TYR A 161 0.94 -19.98 -6.71
N ALA A 162 1.24 -20.00 -5.41
CA ALA A 162 2.36 -20.76 -4.89
C ALA A 162 2.17 -22.27 -5.11
N TYR A 163 0.95 -22.77 -4.95
CA TYR A 163 0.62 -24.17 -5.26
C TYR A 163 0.54 -24.45 -6.77
N ASP A 164 -0.06 -23.55 -7.54
CA ASP A 164 -0.28 -23.76 -8.97
C ASP A 164 -0.22 -22.45 -9.77
N LEU A 165 0.91 -22.19 -10.41
CA LEU A 165 1.12 -21.02 -11.28
C LEU A 165 0.17 -20.97 -12.50
N LYS A 166 -0.44 -22.11 -12.90
CA LYS A 166 -1.41 -22.11 -14.02
C LYS A 166 -2.71 -21.37 -13.67
N LYS A 167 -2.97 -21.17 -12.39
CA LYS A 167 -4.11 -20.38 -11.93
C LYS A 167 -3.93 -18.89 -12.13
N LEU A 168 -2.69 -18.44 -12.34
CA LEU A 168 -2.42 -17.10 -12.81
C LEU A 168 -2.98 -16.94 -14.22
N LYS A 169 -4.07 -16.19 -14.34
CA LYS A 169 -4.68 -15.87 -15.64
C LYS A 169 -3.72 -14.95 -16.40
N LEU A 170 -2.91 -15.53 -17.27
CA LEU A 170 -2.04 -14.78 -18.16
C LEU A 170 -2.95 -13.98 -19.10
N LYS A 171 -3.01 -12.68 -18.90
CA LYS A 171 -3.66 -11.79 -19.87
C LYS A 171 -2.78 -11.76 -21.09
N THR A 172 -3.29 -12.25 -22.23
CA THR A 172 -2.73 -11.88 -23.54
C THR A 172 -2.74 -10.36 -23.62
N PRO A 173 -1.64 -9.71 -23.96
CA PRO A 173 -1.57 -8.25 -23.95
C PRO A 173 -2.49 -7.69 -25.03
N ILE A 174 -3.69 -7.27 -24.64
CA ILE A 174 -4.49 -6.35 -25.45
C ILE A 174 -4.21 -4.97 -24.87
N VAL A 175 -3.21 -4.33 -25.44
CA VAL A 175 -2.91 -2.93 -25.18
C VAL A 175 -4.10 -2.08 -25.65
N LYS A 176 -4.84 -1.53 -24.69
CA LYS A 176 -5.61 -0.31 -24.89
C LYS A 176 -5.43 0.58 -23.68
N VAL A 177 -4.72 1.66 -23.88
CA VAL A 177 -4.34 2.69 -22.91
C VAL A 177 -5.56 3.33 -22.21
N ASP A 178 -6.75 3.28 -22.82
CA ASP A 178 -7.98 3.86 -22.25
C ASP A 178 -8.61 3.03 -21.11
N THR A 179 -8.21 1.77 -20.95
CA THR A 179 -8.75 0.91 -19.87
C THR A 179 -8.03 1.09 -18.54
N PHE A 180 -6.83 1.67 -18.51
CA PHE A 180 -6.05 1.84 -17.31
C PHE A 180 -6.75 2.79 -16.32
N ASN A 181 -7.18 3.96 -16.78
CA ASN A 181 -7.88 4.94 -15.94
C ASN A 181 -9.25 4.42 -15.47
N LYS A 182 -9.98 3.71 -16.33
CA LYS A 182 -11.28 3.13 -15.96
C LYS A 182 -11.13 1.98 -14.96
N HIS A 183 -10.09 1.16 -15.10
CA HIS A 183 -9.85 0.02 -14.22
C HIS A 183 -9.34 0.45 -12.84
N ILE A 184 -8.51 1.50 -12.77
CA ILE A 184 -8.13 2.14 -11.51
C ILE A 184 -9.35 2.76 -10.84
N THR A 185 -10.19 3.46 -11.59
CA THR A 185 -11.44 4.03 -11.09
C THR A 185 -12.38 2.92 -10.55
N ASP A 186 -12.53 1.82 -11.27
CA ASP A 186 -13.37 0.69 -10.86
C ASP A 186 -12.77 -0.10 -9.66
N LEU A 187 -11.44 -0.24 -9.56
CA LEU A 187 -10.73 -0.82 -8.41
C LEU A 187 -10.77 0.11 -7.19
N LEU A 188 -10.66 1.41 -7.39
CA LEU A 188 -10.73 2.42 -6.33
C LEU A 188 -12.18 2.59 -5.83
N HIS A 189 -13.17 2.45 -6.70
CA HIS A 189 -14.59 2.49 -6.31
C HIS A 189 -15.13 1.14 -5.81
N GLY A 190 -14.47 0.02 -6.11
CA GLY A 190 -15.10 -1.29 -5.98
C GLY A 190 -15.06 -1.94 -4.61
N SER A 191 -13.98 -1.90 -3.82
CA SER A 191 -13.95 -2.74 -2.62
C SER A 191 -13.46 -2.08 -1.34
N SER A 192 -12.55 -1.12 -1.41
CA SER A 192 -11.90 -0.61 -0.21
C SER A 192 -12.53 0.67 0.33
N VAL A 193 -12.91 1.59 -0.54
CA VAL A 193 -13.69 2.78 -0.16
C VAL A 193 -15.07 2.37 0.33
N SER A 194 -15.75 1.46 -0.39
CA SER A 194 -17.05 0.90 0.03
C SER A 194 -16.99 0.25 1.40
N ARG A 195 -15.93 -0.49 1.72
CA ARG A 195 -15.77 -1.11 3.06
C ARG A 195 -15.64 -0.08 4.18
N HIS A 196 -14.88 1.01 3.97
CA HIS A 196 -14.82 2.08 4.96
C HIS A 196 -16.18 2.77 5.12
N LEU A 197 -16.90 2.98 4.03
CA LEU A 197 -18.24 3.52 4.05
C LEU A 197 -19.23 2.58 4.73
N GLU A 198 -19.16 1.27 4.49
CA GLU A 198 -19.98 0.26 5.15
C GLU A 198 -19.77 0.20 6.67
N ASN A 199 -18.54 0.48 7.12
CA ASN A 199 -18.20 0.55 8.55
C ASN A 199 -18.72 1.81 9.24
N ILE A 200 -19.25 2.80 8.50
CA ILE A 200 -19.95 3.95 9.07
C ILE A 200 -21.41 3.52 9.36
N PRO A 201 -21.83 3.40 10.62
CA PRO A 201 -23.14 2.87 10.97
C PRO A 201 -24.29 3.74 10.49
N SER A 202 -24.14 5.07 10.54
CA SER A 202 -25.15 6.02 10.10
C SER A 202 -25.20 6.13 8.59
N SER A 203 -26.36 5.82 7.99
CA SER A 203 -26.56 5.96 6.55
C SER A 203 -26.45 7.42 6.09
N GLU A 204 -26.96 8.34 6.88
CA GLU A 204 -26.91 9.78 6.62
C GLU A 204 -25.48 10.32 6.65
N PHE A 205 -24.70 9.90 7.66
CA PHE A 205 -23.28 10.29 7.72
C PHE A 205 -22.45 9.64 6.61
N ARG A 206 -22.80 8.42 6.20
CA ARG A 206 -22.19 7.72 5.06
C ARG A 206 -22.40 8.47 3.75
N GLU A 207 -23.59 9.04 3.52
CA GLU A 207 -23.88 9.89 2.38
C GLU A 207 -22.99 11.14 2.38
N THR A 208 -22.89 11.82 3.52
CA THR A 208 -22.00 13.00 3.68
C THR A 208 -20.55 12.66 3.32
N VAL A 209 -20.03 11.54 3.80
CA VAL A 209 -18.65 11.09 3.50
C VAL A 209 -18.49 10.74 2.03
N ASN A 210 -19.47 10.06 1.45
CA ASN A 210 -19.47 9.70 0.03
C ASN A 210 -19.53 10.95 -0.88
N ASP A 211 -20.26 11.97 -0.49
CA ASP A 211 -20.31 13.25 -1.21
C ASP A 211 -18.95 13.95 -1.22
N ILE A 212 -18.25 13.96 -0.08
CA ILE A 212 -16.90 14.53 0.01
C ILE A 212 -15.93 13.79 -0.91
N ILE A 213 -15.96 12.45 -0.90
CA ILE A 213 -15.08 11.61 -1.73
C ILE A 213 -15.40 11.81 -3.21
N SER A 214 -16.69 11.78 -3.57
CA SER A 214 -17.15 11.95 -4.94
C SER A 214 -16.80 13.34 -5.49
N PHE A 215 -16.96 14.36 -4.65
CA PHE A 215 -16.56 15.71 -5.00
C PHE A 215 -15.06 15.82 -5.26
N ALA A 216 -14.23 15.29 -4.37
CA ALA A 216 -12.78 15.29 -4.54
C ALA A 216 -12.37 14.50 -5.80
N ALA A 217 -12.96 13.34 -6.05
CA ALA A 217 -12.71 12.53 -7.25
C ALA A 217 -13.07 13.26 -8.55
N TYR A 218 -14.12 14.08 -8.54
CA TYR A 218 -14.57 14.80 -9.71
C TYR A 218 -13.76 16.08 -9.98
N HIS A 219 -13.41 16.82 -8.92
CA HIS A 219 -12.80 18.15 -9.05
C HIS A 219 -11.27 18.15 -9.00
N CYS A 220 -10.67 17.16 -8.34
CA CYS A 220 -9.22 17.05 -8.27
C CYS A 220 -8.73 16.10 -9.39
N LYS A 221 -8.48 16.71 -10.57
CA LYS A 221 -7.92 15.96 -11.71
C LYS A 221 -6.57 15.37 -11.32
N ASP A 222 -6.31 14.14 -11.78
CA ASP A 222 -5.07 13.40 -11.47
C ASP A 222 -4.86 13.06 -9.99
N ALA A 223 -5.90 13.22 -9.15
CA ALA A 223 -5.86 12.73 -7.79
C ALA A 223 -6.22 11.25 -7.72
N PHE A 224 -5.51 10.52 -6.84
CA PHE A 224 -5.74 9.09 -6.59
C PHE A 224 -6.39 8.90 -5.24
N ILE A 225 -7.46 8.10 -5.19
CA ILE A 225 -8.11 7.72 -3.95
C ILE A 225 -7.55 6.38 -3.50
N LEU A 226 -6.93 6.37 -2.32
CA LEU A 226 -6.42 5.16 -1.68
C LEU A 226 -7.21 4.86 -0.42
N SER A 227 -7.62 3.62 -0.29
CA SER A 227 -8.08 3.12 0.99
C SER A 227 -6.88 2.65 1.79
N LYS A 228 -6.70 3.23 2.97
CA LYS A 228 -5.77 2.73 3.98
C LYS A 228 -6.57 2.00 5.06
N TYR A 229 -5.93 1.16 5.85
CA TYR A 229 -6.63 0.41 6.90
C TYR A 229 -7.35 1.32 7.92
N TYR A 230 -6.87 2.53 8.14
CA TYR A 230 -7.44 3.49 9.09
C TYR A 230 -8.40 4.51 8.46
N GLY A 231 -8.52 4.56 7.14
CA GLY A 231 -9.36 5.55 6.47
C GLY A 231 -9.14 5.62 4.96
N ILE A 232 -9.58 6.71 4.39
CA ILE A 232 -9.50 6.98 2.96
C ILE A 232 -8.54 8.15 2.74
N CYS A 233 -7.58 8.00 1.84
CA CYS A 233 -6.64 9.05 1.47
C CYS A 233 -6.83 9.44 0.02
N ILE A 234 -6.71 10.72 -0.27
CA ILE A 234 -6.67 11.26 -1.62
C ILE A 234 -5.27 11.83 -1.83
N LEU A 235 -4.58 11.32 -2.84
CA LEU A 235 -3.24 11.73 -3.19
C LEU A 235 -3.26 12.56 -4.47
N TYR A 236 -2.47 13.60 -4.50
CA TYR A 236 -2.13 14.34 -5.70
C TYR A 236 -0.60 14.40 -5.81
N ASN A 237 -0.07 14.08 -6.98
CA ASN A 237 1.37 14.01 -7.23
C ASN A 237 2.15 13.21 -6.15
N ARG A 238 1.58 12.08 -5.72
CA ARG A 238 2.16 11.20 -4.67
C ARG A 238 2.18 11.77 -3.25
N GLN A 239 1.75 13.01 -3.06
CA GLN A 239 1.54 13.56 -1.72
C GLN A 239 0.12 13.30 -1.25
N VAL A 240 -0.02 12.94 0.01
CA VAL A 240 -1.34 12.91 0.64
C VAL A 240 -1.86 14.33 0.71
N PHE A 241 -2.94 14.55 -0.01
CA PHE A 241 -3.61 15.84 -0.08
C PHE A 241 -4.75 15.93 0.92
N LEU A 242 -5.46 14.82 1.11
CA LEU A 242 -6.63 14.75 1.98
C LEU A 242 -6.71 13.36 2.62
N GLU A 243 -7.06 13.31 3.90
CA GLU A 243 -7.34 12.07 4.63
C GLU A 243 -8.68 12.15 5.34
N LEU A 244 -9.44 11.07 5.27
CA LEU A 244 -10.71 10.87 5.94
C LEU A 244 -10.53 9.70 6.92
N ILE A 245 -10.46 10.00 8.20
CA ILE A 245 -10.17 9.03 9.26
C ILE A 245 -11.39 8.89 10.16
N PRO A 246 -12.14 7.76 10.12
CA PRO A 246 -13.25 7.54 11.03
C PRO A 246 -12.80 7.60 12.49
N THR A 247 -13.50 8.38 13.31
CA THR A 247 -13.18 8.56 14.75
C THR A 247 -14.28 8.04 15.65
N GLY A 248 -15.46 7.76 15.09
CA GLY A 248 -16.61 7.28 15.84
C GLY A 248 -17.73 6.81 14.92
N LYS A 249 -18.92 6.64 15.47
CA LYS A 249 -20.09 6.19 14.71
C LYS A 249 -20.60 7.23 13.71
N ASP A 250 -20.51 8.52 14.08
CA ASP A 250 -21.10 9.63 13.35
C ASP A 250 -20.09 10.80 13.19
N SER A 251 -18.78 10.49 13.20
CA SER A 251 -17.73 11.48 13.08
C SER A 251 -16.47 10.92 12.42
N LEU A 252 -15.77 11.79 11.69
CA LEU A 252 -14.44 11.51 11.15
C LEU A 252 -13.53 12.74 11.28
N TYR A 253 -12.25 12.53 11.24
CA TYR A 253 -11.29 13.59 10.99
C TYR A 253 -11.06 13.72 9.49
N LEU A 254 -11.23 14.94 8.99
CA LEU A 254 -10.79 15.36 7.67
C LEU A 254 -9.48 16.11 7.84
N THR A 255 -8.40 15.53 7.36
CA THR A 255 -7.08 16.15 7.38
C THR A 255 -6.74 16.62 5.97
N VAL A 256 -6.42 17.90 5.81
CA VAL A 256 -6.10 18.52 4.51
C VAL A 256 -4.68 19.07 4.56
N PHE A 257 -3.89 18.72 3.55
CA PHE A 257 -2.54 19.24 3.39
C PHE A 257 -2.56 20.68 2.87
N ASP A 258 -1.81 21.55 3.54
CA ASP A 258 -1.55 22.92 3.09
C ASP A 258 -0.17 23.02 2.45
N GLY A 259 -0.12 23.03 1.13
CA GLY A 259 1.13 23.10 0.38
C GLY A 259 1.95 24.38 0.61
N GLN A 260 1.34 25.47 1.10
CA GLN A 260 2.06 26.73 1.36
C GLN A 260 2.85 26.66 2.68
N THR A 261 2.23 26.10 3.70
CA THR A 261 2.84 26.00 5.05
C THR A 261 3.55 24.67 5.27
N ASN A 262 3.39 23.71 4.37
CA ASN A 262 3.86 22.33 4.48
C ASN A 262 3.35 21.64 5.77
N THR A 263 2.10 21.94 6.14
CA THR A 263 1.44 21.43 7.34
C THR A 263 0.09 20.80 7.01
N PHE A 264 -0.45 20.04 7.93
CA PHE A 264 -1.80 19.48 7.84
C PHE A 264 -2.76 20.26 8.73
N SER A 265 -3.95 20.57 8.20
CA SER A 265 -5.07 21.08 8.97
C SER A 265 -6.09 19.96 9.18
N THR A 266 -6.57 19.78 10.41
CA THR A 266 -7.55 18.74 10.74
C THR A 266 -8.86 19.37 11.16
N LEU A 267 -9.96 18.92 10.56
CA LEU A 267 -11.33 19.29 10.86
C LEU A 267 -12.09 18.06 11.34
N THR A 268 -13.00 18.24 12.30
CA THR A 268 -13.96 17.19 12.65
C THR A 268 -15.20 17.34 11.76
N VAL A 269 -15.53 16.27 11.05
CA VAL A 269 -16.73 16.18 10.21
C VAL A 269 -17.75 15.31 10.92
N THR A 270 -18.97 15.81 11.03
CA THR A 270 -20.14 15.12 11.58
C THR A 270 -21.27 15.17 10.55
N LYS A 271 -22.39 14.52 10.85
CA LYS A 271 -23.57 14.58 9.96
C LYS A 271 -24.19 15.98 9.83
N GLU A 272 -23.95 16.88 10.82
CA GLU A 272 -24.40 18.26 10.80
C GLU A 272 -23.42 19.20 10.05
N THR A 273 -22.28 18.68 9.61
CA THR A 273 -21.25 19.52 8.94
C THR A 273 -21.72 19.90 7.55
N ASP A 274 -21.65 21.20 7.25
CA ASP A 274 -21.94 21.70 5.91
C ASP A 274 -20.86 21.25 4.92
N THR A 275 -21.24 20.35 4.02
CA THR A 275 -20.35 19.80 2.99
C THR A 275 -19.86 20.84 2.01
N SER A 276 -20.61 21.96 1.82
CA SER A 276 -20.21 23.04 0.90
C SER A 276 -18.93 23.71 1.35
N SER A 277 -18.77 23.94 2.65
CA SER A 277 -17.53 24.51 3.23
C SER A 277 -16.32 23.59 3.01
N ILE A 278 -16.52 22.27 3.13
CA ILE A 278 -15.49 21.27 2.90
C ILE A 278 -15.11 21.22 1.42
N GLN A 279 -16.10 21.28 0.53
CA GLN A 279 -15.88 21.28 -0.91
C GLN A 279 -15.09 22.50 -1.37
N GLU A 280 -15.38 23.68 -0.85
CA GLU A 280 -14.61 24.89 -1.13
C GLU A 280 -13.18 24.80 -0.58
N LEU A 281 -12.98 24.25 0.62
CA LEU A 281 -11.65 23.99 1.17
C LEU A 281 -10.84 23.03 0.27
N ILE A 282 -11.46 21.96 -0.19
CA ILE A 282 -10.82 20.98 -1.09
C ILE A 282 -10.39 21.68 -2.40
N LYS A 283 -11.26 22.47 -3.01
CA LYS A 283 -10.93 23.22 -4.24
C LYS A 283 -9.77 24.19 -4.02
N GLU A 284 -9.82 24.97 -2.95
CA GLU A 284 -8.78 25.94 -2.62
C GLU A 284 -7.41 25.26 -2.48
N LYS A 285 -7.35 24.23 -1.65
CA LYS A 285 -6.08 23.52 -1.38
C LYS A 285 -5.56 22.76 -2.59
N TYR A 286 -6.45 22.14 -3.37
CA TYR A 286 -6.07 21.49 -4.61
C TYR A 286 -5.50 22.51 -5.62
N ALA A 287 -6.15 23.66 -5.79
CA ALA A 287 -5.67 24.71 -6.70
C ALA A 287 -4.30 25.27 -6.31
N LEU A 288 -3.99 25.32 -5.01
CA LEU A 288 -2.68 25.75 -4.52
C LEU A 288 -1.59 24.75 -4.85
N ILE A 289 -1.85 23.45 -4.66
CA ILE A 289 -0.89 22.38 -4.95
C ILE A 289 -0.67 22.26 -6.47
N ALA A 290 -1.74 22.28 -7.27
CA ALA A 290 -1.65 22.20 -8.72
C ALA A 290 -0.85 23.37 -9.34
N LYS A 291 -0.96 24.58 -8.80
CA LYS A 291 -0.16 25.73 -9.24
C LYS A 291 1.32 25.65 -8.89
N GLN A 292 1.68 24.87 -7.88
CA GLN A 292 3.11 24.66 -7.55
C GLN A 292 3.79 23.76 -8.58
N ASP A 293 3.08 22.74 -9.10
CA ASP A 293 3.59 21.86 -10.13
C ASP A 293 3.80 22.53 -11.49
N GLU A 294 2.95 23.48 -11.86
CA GLU A 294 3.13 24.24 -13.12
C GLU A 294 4.39 25.15 -13.12
N ARG A 295 5.06 25.29 -11.98
CA ARG A 295 6.25 26.14 -11.81
C ARG A 295 7.56 25.35 -11.72
N LEU A 296 7.49 24.03 -11.69
CA LEU A 296 8.63 23.10 -11.71
C LEU A 296 8.81 22.49 -13.10
#